data_3ce76bf7ab47b98fa687b932e8a2e137
#
_entry.id   3ce76bf7ab47b98fa687b932e8a2e137
#
_cell.length_a   1.000
_cell.length_b   1.000
_cell.length_c   1.000
_cell.angle_alpha   90.00
_cell.angle_beta   90.00
_cell.angle_gamma   90.00
#
_symmetry.space_group_name_H-M   'P 1'
#
loop_
_entity.id
_entity.type
_entity.pdbx_description
1 polymer ?
#
loop_
_entity_poly.entity_id
_entity_poly.type
_entity_poly.pdbx_seq_one_letter_code
_entity_poly.pdbx_strand_id
1 'polypeptide(L)'
;MDTSVVLRLLTGEPAVQAEVARRHVEQRDAPVAVDALVVGESYFALRHHYAVPHNEAVDALLALLASERIVSAAEVRDALSAARDGGQPGVMDRLILAAAQREGRELLTFDRRLARLDGTRLLG
;
A
#
# COMPACT_ATOMS: atom_id res chain seq x y z
N MET A 1 4.12 -11.39 2.35
CA MET A 1 2.73 -11.88 2.09
C MET A 1 2.21 -11.28 0.80
N ASP A 2 1.24 -11.94 0.21
CA ASP A 2 0.60 -11.42 -0.99
C ASP A 2 -0.74 -10.71 -0.66
N THR A 3 -1.39 -10.20 -1.70
CA THR A 3 -2.64 -9.46 -1.57
C THR A 3 -3.74 -10.28 -0.90
N SER A 4 -3.82 -11.60 -1.17
CA SER A 4 -4.85 -12.44 -0.58
C SER A 4 -4.74 -12.48 0.95
N VAL A 5 -3.54 -12.57 1.48
CA VAL A 5 -3.31 -12.57 2.93
C VAL A 5 -3.64 -11.22 3.53
N VAL A 6 -3.20 -10.12 2.90
CA VAL A 6 -3.52 -8.77 3.36
C VAL A 6 -5.03 -8.57 3.46
N LEU A 7 -5.77 -8.96 2.42
CA LEU A 7 -7.22 -8.79 2.41
C LEU A 7 -7.92 -9.63 3.49
N ARG A 8 -7.46 -10.87 3.76
CA ARG A 8 -8.01 -11.68 4.87
C ARG A 8 -7.78 -11.01 6.22
N LEU A 9 -6.59 -10.47 6.42
CA LEU A 9 -6.28 -9.77 7.67
C LEU A 9 -7.13 -8.50 7.85
N LEU A 10 -7.37 -7.75 6.78
CA LEU A 10 -8.10 -6.48 6.85
C LEU A 10 -9.62 -6.67 6.86
N THR A 11 -10.15 -7.63 6.12
CA THR A 11 -11.61 -7.83 5.99
C THR A 11 -12.16 -8.86 6.97
N GLY A 12 -11.33 -9.76 7.48
CA GLY A 12 -11.77 -10.88 8.31
C GLY A 12 -12.55 -11.97 7.55
N GLU A 13 -12.53 -11.94 6.23
CA GLU A 13 -13.33 -12.82 5.38
C GLU A 13 -12.48 -13.51 4.31
N PRO A 14 -12.72 -14.80 4.04
CA PRO A 14 -13.53 -15.74 4.83
C PRO A 14 -12.93 -15.97 6.22
N ALA A 15 -13.78 -16.14 7.21
CA ALA A 15 -13.35 -16.19 8.62
C ALA A 15 -12.28 -17.24 8.90
N VAL A 16 -12.38 -18.43 8.31
CA VAL A 16 -11.40 -19.50 8.50
C VAL A 16 -10.02 -19.09 7.98
N GLN A 17 -9.96 -18.52 6.78
CA GLN A 17 -8.70 -18.09 6.18
C GLN A 17 -8.11 -16.88 6.93
N ALA A 18 -8.95 -15.96 7.36
CA ALA A 18 -8.53 -14.80 8.14
C ALA A 18 -7.88 -15.23 9.46
N GLU A 19 -8.47 -16.21 10.13
CA GLU A 19 -7.92 -16.75 11.38
C GLU A 19 -6.57 -17.45 11.16
N VAL A 20 -6.44 -18.22 10.09
CA VAL A 20 -5.17 -18.87 9.72
C VAL A 20 -4.10 -17.83 9.45
N ALA A 21 -4.43 -16.79 8.69
CA ALA A 21 -3.50 -15.69 8.38
C ALA A 21 -3.06 -14.96 9.65
N ARG A 22 -3.99 -14.63 10.53
CA ARG A 22 -3.72 -13.93 11.78
C ARG A 22 -2.78 -14.74 12.67
N ARG A 23 -3.07 -16.01 12.87
CA ARG A 23 -2.24 -16.90 13.69
C ARG A 23 -0.83 -17.02 13.12
N HIS A 24 -0.72 -17.19 11.81
CA HIS A 24 0.59 -17.35 11.17
C HIS A 24 1.45 -16.10 11.37
N VAL A 25 0.88 -14.91 11.19
CA VAL A 25 1.60 -13.64 11.40
C VAL A 25 1.99 -13.45 12.86
N GLU A 26 1.09 -13.74 13.79
CA GLU A 26 1.32 -13.54 15.23
C GLU A 26 2.35 -14.53 15.82
N GLN A 27 2.39 -15.75 15.30
CA GLN A 27 3.22 -16.84 15.87
C GLN A 27 4.62 -16.95 15.25
N ARG A 28 4.91 -16.17 14.20
CA ARG A 28 6.23 -16.21 13.58
C ARG A 28 7.27 -15.52 14.46
N ASP A 29 8.50 -16.05 14.43
CA ASP A 29 9.62 -15.43 15.11
C ASP A 29 10.08 -14.13 14.43
N ALA A 30 9.92 -14.04 13.10
CA ALA A 30 10.31 -12.88 12.32
C ALA A 30 9.08 -12.16 11.73
N PRO A 31 9.15 -10.83 11.53
CA PRO A 31 8.09 -10.09 10.85
C PRO A 31 7.88 -10.56 9.41
N VAL A 32 6.68 -10.32 8.89
CA VAL A 32 6.31 -10.65 7.51
C VAL A 32 6.41 -9.40 6.66
N ALA A 33 7.05 -9.51 5.50
CA ALA A 33 7.21 -8.38 4.58
C ALA A 33 6.00 -8.19 3.68
N VAL A 34 5.66 -6.92 3.44
CA VAL A 34 4.65 -6.49 2.47
C VAL A 34 5.28 -5.44 1.55
N ASP A 35 5.30 -5.68 0.26
CA ASP A 35 5.89 -4.75 -0.68
C ASP A 35 4.87 -3.75 -1.28
N ALA A 36 5.38 -2.77 -2.02
CA ALA A 36 4.57 -1.70 -2.59
C ALA A 36 3.49 -2.21 -3.56
N LEU A 37 3.81 -3.23 -4.35
CA LEU A 37 2.86 -3.78 -5.32
C LEU A 37 1.66 -4.41 -4.61
N VAL A 38 1.92 -5.17 -3.54
CA VAL A 38 0.85 -5.79 -2.73
C VAL A 38 0.00 -4.72 -2.05
N VAL A 39 0.61 -3.67 -1.54
CA VAL A 39 -0.14 -2.54 -0.95
C VAL A 39 -1.06 -1.89 -1.99
N GLY A 40 -0.55 -1.66 -3.20
CA GLY A 40 -1.33 -1.09 -4.30
C GLY A 40 -2.51 -1.97 -4.71
N GLU A 41 -2.27 -3.27 -4.92
CA GLU A 41 -3.32 -4.23 -5.25
C GLU A 41 -4.37 -4.32 -4.13
N SER A 42 -3.93 -4.30 -2.87
CA SER A 42 -4.83 -4.35 -1.72
C SER A 42 -5.71 -3.09 -1.64
N TYR A 43 -5.12 -1.91 -1.85
CA TYR A 43 -5.87 -0.67 -1.92
C TYR A 43 -6.94 -0.73 -3.01
N PHE A 44 -6.56 -1.15 -4.22
CA PHE A 44 -7.50 -1.27 -5.33
C PHE A 44 -8.65 -2.22 -5.01
N ALA A 45 -8.34 -3.40 -4.43
CA ALA A 45 -9.36 -4.37 -4.07
C ALA A 45 -10.30 -3.83 -2.99
N LEU A 46 -9.79 -3.17 -1.96
CA LEU A 46 -10.62 -2.57 -0.92
C LEU A 46 -11.60 -1.55 -1.51
N ARG A 47 -11.13 -0.71 -2.44
CA ARG A 47 -11.95 0.31 -3.09
C ARG A 47 -13.01 -0.27 -4.03
N HIS A 48 -12.63 -1.25 -4.85
CA HIS A 48 -13.47 -1.67 -5.99
C HIS A 48 -14.18 -3.00 -5.77
N HIS A 49 -13.67 -3.89 -4.93
CA HIS A 49 -14.32 -5.16 -4.63
C HIS A 49 -15.08 -5.15 -3.30
N TYR A 50 -14.60 -4.38 -2.34
CA TYR A 50 -15.21 -4.30 -1.01
C TYR A 50 -15.93 -2.97 -0.76
N ALA A 51 -15.89 -2.05 -1.72
CA ALA A 51 -16.52 -0.73 -1.63
C ALA A 51 -16.13 0.07 -0.38
N VAL A 52 -14.89 -0.09 0.08
CA VAL A 52 -14.37 0.65 1.23
C VAL A 52 -14.03 2.07 0.81
N PRO A 53 -14.49 3.10 1.53
CA PRO A 53 -14.13 4.49 1.23
C PRO A 53 -12.61 4.73 1.24
N HIS A 54 -12.16 5.70 0.45
CA HIS A 54 -10.72 5.99 0.28
C HIS A 54 -9.98 6.13 1.61
N ASN A 55 -10.44 7.01 2.50
CA ASN A 55 -9.75 7.25 3.76
C ASN A 55 -9.72 6.01 4.67
N GLU A 56 -10.80 5.24 4.67
CA GLU A 56 -10.86 4.00 5.45
C GLU A 56 -9.89 2.94 4.89
N ALA A 57 -9.81 2.83 3.56
CA ALA A 57 -8.87 1.89 2.92
C ALA A 57 -7.42 2.27 3.23
N VAL A 58 -7.07 3.55 3.12
CA VAL A 58 -5.72 4.04 3.46
C VAL A 58 -5.42 3.82 4.93
N ASP A 59 -6.35 4.16 5.82
CA ASP A 59 -6.16 3.99 7.26
C ASP A 59 -5.99 2.52 7.65
N ALA A 60 -6.75 1.62 7.04
CA ALA A 60 -6.63 0.18 7.28
C ALA A 60 -5.23 -0.34 6.87
N LEU A 61 -4.75 0.08 5.72
CA LEU A 61 -3.41 -0.29 5.25
C LEU A 61 -2.31 0.30 6.15
N LEU A 62 -2.43 1.56 6.52
CA LEU A 62 -1.47 2.19 7.45
C LEU A 62 -1.45 1.48 8.80
N ALA A 63 -2.61 1.10 9.34
CA ALA A 63 -2.69 0.36 10.59
C ALA A 63 -2.01 -1.01 10.49
N LEU A 64 -2.21 -1.73 9.37
CA LEU A 64 -1.52 -3.00 9.12
C LEU A 64 0.00 -2.81 9.09
N LEU A 65 0.48 -1.81 8.34
CA LEU A 65 1.91 -1.55 8.19
C LEU A 65 2.56 -1.00 9.46
N ALA A 66 1.78 -0.48 10.40
CA ALA A 66 2.28 -0.02 11.70
C ALA A 66 2.51 -1.17 12.70
N SER A 67 2.04 -2.37 12.40
CA SER A 67 2.24 -3.53 13.27
C SER A 67 3.71 -3.93 13.33
N GLU A 68 4.19 -4.27 14.53
CA GLU A 68 5.55 -4.80 14.71
C GLU A 68 5.76 -6.14 14.00
N ARG A 69 4.68 -6.83 13.67
CA ARG A 69 4.72 -8.12 12.96
C ARG A 69 4.84 -7.96 11.45
N ILE A 70 4.78 -6.74 10.94
CA ILE A 70 4.81 -6.42 9.51
C ILE A 70 6.01 -5.51 9.22
N VAL A 71 6.71 -5.83 8.15
CA VAL A 71 7.81 -5.01 7.62
C VAL A 71 7.44 -4.47 6.25
N SER A 72 7.61 -3.17 6.07
CA SER A 72 7.44 -2.49 4.77
C SER A 72 8.48 -1.39 4.63
N ALA A 73 8.75 -0.98 3.39
CA ALA A 73 9.62 0.17 3.14
C ALA A 73 8.97 1.46 3.65
N ALA A 74 9.75 2.35 4.25
CA ALA A 74 9.25 3.61 4.79
C ALA A 74 8.56 4.45 3.71
N GLU A 75 9.07 4.43 2.48
CA GLU A 75 8.51 5.16 1.35
C GLU A 75 7.07 4.73 1.03
N VAL A 76 6.73 3.47 1.28
CA VAL A 76 5.36 2.96 1.07
C VAL A 76 4.40 3.60 2.07
N ARG A 77 4.77 3.65 3.34
CA ARG A 77 3.95 4.30 4.37
C ARG A 77 3.82 5.79 4.12
N ASP A 78 4.90 6.44 3.72
CA ASP A 78 4.88 7.87 3.39
C ASP A 78 3.95 8.15 2.20
N ALA A 79 3.99 7.29 1.17
CA ALA A 79 3.11 7.41 0.01
C ALA A 79 1.62 7.27 0.39
N LEU A 80 1.29 6.30 1.24
CA LEU A 80 -0.08 6.13 1.76
C LEU A 80 -0.52 7.33 2.57
N SER A 81 0.32 7.81 3.48
CA SER A 81 0.02 8.97 4.32
C SER A 81 -0.22 10.23 3.49
N ALA A 82 0.61 10.45 2.46
CA ALA A 82 0.46 11.58 1.56
C ALA A 82 -0.82 11.49 0.71
N ALA A 83 -1.25 10.28 0.35
CA ALA A 83 -2.47 10.06 -0.42
C ALA A 83 -3.75 10.13 0.41
N ARG A 84 -3.64 10.06 1.74
CA ARG A 84 -4.80 9.98 2.65
C ARG A 84 -5.73 11.18 2.50
N ASP A 85 -5.17 12.37 2.44
CA ASP A 85 -5.95 13.62 2.41
C ASP A 85 -6.63 13.87 1.06
N GLY A 86 -6.57 12.91 0.17
CA GLY A 86 -7.17 12.99 -1.15
C GLY A 86 -6.33 13.80 -2.11
N GLY A 87 -6.90 14.05 -3.27
CA GLY A 87 -6.22 14.80 -4.31
C GLY A 87 -5.32 13.93 -5.17
N GLN A 88 -4.81 14.55 -6.22
CA GLN A 88 -3.93 13.91 -7.18
C GLN A 88 -2.48 14.37 -6.95
N PRO A 89 -1.52 13.49 -7.17
CA PRO A 89 -1.65 12.08 -7.60
C PRO A 89 -2.19 11.17 -6.49
N GLY A 90 -2.87 10.10 -6.90
CA GLY A 90 -3.46 9.12 -5.99
C GLY A 90 -2.47 8.09 -5.45
N VAL A 91 -3.01 7.08 -4.76
CA VAL A 91 -2.24 6.04 -4.09
C VAL A 91 -1.31 5.30 -5.06
N MET A 92 -1.84 4.81 -6.20
CA MET A 92 -1.04 3.99 -7.12
C MET A 92 0.14 4.77 -7.70
N ASP A 93 -0.08 6.00 -8.14
CA ASP A 93 0.98 6.85 -8.68
C ASP A 93 2.06 7.14 -7.63
N ARG A 94 1.66 7.38 -6.40
CA ARG A 94 2.60 7.62 -5.30
C ARG A 94 3.40 6.39 -4.95
N LEU A 95 2.80 5.20 -5.03
CA LEU A 95 3.52 3.94 -4.81
C LEU A 95 4.52 3.65 -5.94
N ILE A 96 4.15 3.94 -7.18
CA ILE A 96 5.07 3.81 -8.33
C ILE A 96 6.27 4.73 -8.14
N LEU A 97 6.03 5.99 -7.75
CA LEU A 97 7.11 6.94 -7.48
C LEU A 97 7.98 6.47 -6.31
N ALA A 98 7.38 5.97 -5.23
CA ALA A 98 8.12 5.47 -4.07
C ALA A 98 9.05 4.32 -4.45
N ALA A 99 8.60 3.41 -5.30
CA ALA A 99 9.43 2.31 -5.80
C ALA A 99 10.62 2.82 -6.62
N ALA A 100 10.40 3.81 -7.48
CA ALA A 100 11.48 4.42 -8.28
C ALA A 100 12.49 5.13 -7.38
N GLN A 101 12.02 5.91 -6.42
CA GLN A 101 12.87 6.64 -5.47
C GLN A 101 13.73 5.71 -4.63
N ARG A 102 13.18 4.59 -4.18
CA ARG A 102 13.90 3.59 -3.41
C ARG A 102 15.10 3.02 -4.17
N GLU A 103 15.00 2.91 -5.48
CA GLU A 103 16.07 2.42 -6.35
C GLU A 103 16.97 3.55 -6.88
N GLY A 104 16.75 4.78 -6.44
CA GLY A 104 17.51 5.94 -6.89
C GLY A 104 17.23 6.31 -8.34
N ARG A 105 16.03 6.00 -8.84
CA ARG A 105 15.64 6.23 -10.23
C ARG A 105 14.67 7.40 -10.36
N GLU A 106 14.77 8.12 -11.46
CA GLU A 106 13.82 9.15 -11.83
C GLU A 106 12.61 8.51 -12.50
N LEU A 107 11.40 8.95 -12.15
CA LEU A 107 10.16 8.48 -12.77
C LEU A 107 9.77 9.39 -13.93
N LEU A 108 9.69 8.83 -15.12
CA LEU A 108 9.23 9.55 -16.31
C LEU A 108 7.71 9.49 -16.40
N THR A 109 7.07 10.61 -16.71
CA THR A 109 5.62 10.69 -16.77
C THR A 109 5.14 11.71 -17.80
N PHE A 110 3.96 11.46 -18.36
CA PHE A 110 3.20 12.47 -19.10
C PHE A 110 2.12 13.13 -18.23
N ASP A 111 1.93 12.63 -16.99
CA ASP A 111 0.92 13.17 -16.09
C ASP A 111 1.45 14.41 -15.38
N ARG A 112 0.85 15.56 -15.67
CA ARG A 112 1.25 16.85 -15.07
C ARG A 112 1.02 16.90 -13.57
N ARG A 113 0.05 16.15 -13.05
CA ARG A 113 -0.21 16.10 -11.61
C ARG A 113 0.89 15.33 -10.89
N LEU A 114 1.26 14.17 -11.44
CA LEU A 114 2.36 13.38 -10.89
C LEU A 114 3.69 14.13 -11.00
N ALA A 115 3.90 14.87 -12.07
CA ALA A 115 5.13 15.65 -12.30
C ALA A 115 5.36 16.78 -11.28
N ARG A 116 4.38 17.09 -10.43
CA ARG A 116 4.55 18.06 -9.33
C ARG A 116 5.36 17.49 -8.16
N LEU A 117 5.49 16.17 -8.11
CA LEU A 117 6.24 15.52 -7.03
C LEU A 117 7.72 15.42 -7.39
N ASP A 118 8.57 15.56 -6.37
CA ASP A 118 10.00 15.40 -6.54
C ASP A 118 10.35 13.99 -7.00
N GLY A 119 11.38 13.87 -7.82
CA GLY A 119 11.81 12.58 -8.36
C GLY A 119 11.10 12.18 -9.65
N THR A 120 10.28 13.06 -10.21
CA THR A 120 9.60 12.84 -11.48
C THR A 120 10.15 13.75 -12.58
N ARG A 121 9.98 13.33 -13.82
CA ARG A 121 10.27 14.15 -15.00
C ARG A 121 9.09 14.10 -15.96
N LEU A 122 8.52 15.27 -16.21
CA LEU A 122 7.47 15.42 -17.21
C LEU A 122 8.06 15.31 -18.62
N LEU A 123 7.47 14.45 -19.44
CA LEU A 123 7.81 14.32 -20.86
C LEU A 123 6.79 15.11 -21.70
N GLY A 124 7.23 16.09 -22.40
CA GLY A 124 6.36 16.92 -23.20
C GLY A 124 5.66 17.98 -22.37
#